data_83cd0b1591dcb144a9c397bf79907b93
#
_entry.id   83cd0b1591dcb144a9c397bf79907b93
#
_cell.length_a   1.000
_cell.length_b   1.000
_cell.length_c   1.000
_cell.angle_alpha   90.00
_cell.angle_beta   90.00
_cell.angle_gamma   90.00
#
_symmetry.space_group_name_H-M   'P 1'
#
loop_
_entity.id
_entity.type
_entity.pdbx_description
1 polymer ?
#
loop_
_entity_poly.entity_id
_entity_poly.type
_entity_poly.pdbx_seq_one_letter_code
_entity_poly.pdbx_strand_id
1 'polypeptide(L)'
;MNDYRILVVDDEEDLCEILKFNLEMEGYQVDTANSAEEALKLDLPSYNLLLLDVMMGEISGFKMASMMKKNKDTAGIPIIFITAKDTENDTITGFNLGADDYISKPFSLREVIMRVKAVLRRTANVQTREQEQLQYLSLIHISEPTRRTPI
;
A
#
# COMPACT_ATOMS: atom_id res chain seq x y z
N MET A 1 6.63 -18.77 -0.50
CA MET A 1 7.42 -17.70 0.11
C MET A 1 7.06 -16.35 -0.46
N ASN A 2 6.91 -15.36 0.40
CA ASN A 2 6.54 -14.02 -0.03
C ASN A 2 7.75 -13.16 -0.25
N ASP A 3 7.81 -12.53 -1.41
CA ASP A 3 8.87 -11.57 -1.70
C ASP A 3 8.41 -10.14 -1.48
N TYR A 4 7.26 -9.98 -0.81
CA TYR A 4 6.71 -8.66 -0.57
C TYR A 4 7.44 -7.94 0.56
N ARG A 5 7.69 -6.66 0.34
CA ARG A 5 8.30 -5.79 1.34
C ARG A 5 7.28 -4.76 1.80
N ILE A 6 7.15 -4.66 3.10
CA ILE A 6 6.18 -3.76 3.74
C ILE A 6 6.94 -2.75 4.60
N LEU A 7 6.53 -1.49 4.51
CA LEU A 7 7.05 -0.45 5.38
C LEU A 7 5.96 -0.03 6.35
N VAL A 8 6.27 -0.08 7.64
CA VAL A 8 5.37 0.39 8.69
C VAL A 8 5.87 1.75 9.18
N VAL A 9 5.03 2.76 9.08
CA VAL A 9 5.38 4.12 9.49
C VAL A 9 4.44 4.57 10.61
N ASP A 10 4.96 4.63 11.82
CA ASP A 10 4.18 4.99 13.01
C ASP A 10 5.15 5.50 14.07
N ASP A 11 4.78 6.55 14.79
CA ASP A 11 5.65 7.13 15.81
C ASP A 11 5.67 6.32 17.11
N GLU A 12 4.84 5.31 17.24
CA GLU A 12 4.87 4.39 18.36
C GLU A 12 5.81 3.23 18.07
N GLU A 13 7.00 3.25 18.65
CA GLU A 13 8.01 2.22 18.37
C GLU A 13 7.52 0.81 18.74
N ASP A 14 6.82 0.69 19.87
CA ASP A 14 6.33 -0.61 20.30
C ASP A 14 5.35 -1.20 19.30
N LEU A 15 4.49 -0.36 18.75
CA LEU A 15 3.54 -0.81 17.74
C LEU A 15 4.26 -1.23 16.46
N CYS A 16 5.26 -0.49 16.05
CA CYS A 16 6.06 -0.86 14.90
C CYS A 16 6.71 -2.23 15.09
N GLU A 17 7.24 -2.48 16.28
CA GLU A 17 7.88 -3.77 16.55
C GLU A 17 6.89 -4.92 16.52
N ILE A 18 5.71 -4.71 17.12
CA ILE A 18 4.67 -5.73 17.12
C ILE A 18 4.20 -6.05 15.71
N LEU A 19 3.96 -5.02 14.92
CA LEU A 19 3.53 -5.22 13.54
C LEU A 19 4.60 -5.90 12.72
N LYS A 20 5.85 -5.47 12.88
CA LYS A 20 6.96 -6.07 12.16
C LYS A 20 7.07 -7.56 12.48
N PHE A 21 7.07 -7.91 13.77
CA PHE A 21 7.20 -9.30 14.19
C PHE A 21 6.09 -10.16 13.58
N ASN A 22 4.87 -9.70 13.69
CA ASN A 22 3.73 -10.50 13.24
C ASN A 22 3.66 -10.61 11.71
N LEU A 23 4.01 -9.56 11.01
CA LEU A 23 4.02 -9.61 9.55
C LEU A 23 5.18 -10.44 9.03
N GLU A 24 6.32 -10.39 9.71
CA GLU A 24 7.45 -11.24 9.31
C GLU A 24 7.12 -12.71 9.51
N MET A 25 6.32 -13.04 10.51
CA MET A 25 5.87 -14.42 10.70
C MET A 25 4.97 -14.90 9.58
N GLU A 26 4.35 -13.97 8.84
CA GLU A 26 3.55 -14.32 7.66
C GLU A 26 4.41 -14.42 6.40
N GLY A 27 5.70 -14.20 6.50
CA GLY A 27 6.62 -14.36 5.38
C GLY A 27 6.99 -13.07 4.68
N TYR A 28 6.55 -11.92 5.16
CA TYR A 28 6.90 -10.64 4.55
C TYR A 28 8.23 -10.11 5.07
N GLN A 29 8.87 -9.28 4.26
CA GLN A 29 10.02 -8.50 4.72
C GLN A 29 9.48 -7.16 5.20
N VAL A 30 9.85 -6.75 6.41
CA VAL A 30 9.23 -5.58 7.02
C VAL A 30 10.31 -4.63 7.55
N ASP A 31 10.22 -3.38 7.14
CA ASP A 31 11.01 -2.31 7.71
C ASP A 31 10.07 -1.35 8.44
N THR A 32 10.63 -0.58 9.36
CA THR A 32 9.83 0.39 10.13
C THR A 32 10.49 1.75 10.07
N ALA A 33 9.65 2.79 10.20
CA ALA A 33 10.09 4.16 10.36
C ALA A 33 9.20 4.82 11.39
N ASN A 34 9.75 5.70 12.20
CA ASN A 34 9.00 6.30 13.29
C ASN A 34 8.52 7.72 12.98
N SER A 35 8.72 8.17 11.76
CA SER A 35 8.19 9.45 11.28
C SER A 35 8.12 9.41 9.77
N ALA A 36 7.34 10.34 9.21
CA ALA A 36 7.29 10.48 7.75
C ALA A 36 8.64 10.94 7.21
N GLU A 37 9.32 11.81 7.93
CA GLU A 37 10.64 12.28 7.51
C GLU A 37 11.63 11.14 7.39
N GLU A 38 11.61 10.24 8.35
CA GLU A 38 12.46 9.06 8.35
C GLU A 38 12.12 8.14 7.18
N ALA A 39 10.83 7.92 6.99
CA ALA A 39 10.35 7.07 5.90
C ALA A 39 10.72 7.62 4.53
N LEU A 40 10.63 8.94 4.35
CA LEU A 40 10.93 9.56 3.07
C LEU A 40 12.40 9.45 2.67
N LYS A 41 13.27 9.11 3.61
CA LYS A 41 14.68 8.89 3.32
C LYS A 41 14.97 7.47 2.84
N LEU A 42 13.99 6.59 2.92
CA LEU A 42 14.16 5.21 2.51
C LEU A 42 13.87 5.07 1.01
N ASP A 43 14.23 3.93 0.46
CA ASP A 43 13.96 3.62 -0.95
C ASP A 43 12.50 3.18 -1.09
N LEU A 44 11.60 4.14 -1.10
CA LEU A 44 10.17 3.87 -1.12
C LEU A 44 9.71 2.99 -2.30
N PRO A 45 10.24 3.18 -3.52
CA PRO A 45 9.82 2.32 -4.62
C PRO A 45 10.10 0.83 -4.40
N SER A 46 10.96 0.48 -3.46
CA SER A 46 11.27 -0.93 -3.18
C SER A 46 10.17 -1.63 -2.38
N TYR A 47 9.22 -0.88 -1.83
CA TYR A 47 8.19 -1.46 -0.99
C TYR A 47 6.94 -1.78 -1.79
N ASN A 48 6.26 -2.85 -1.39
CA ASN A 48 5.03 -3.29 -2.03
C ASN A 48 3.78 -2.77 -1.34
N LEU A 49 3.93 -2.25 -0.12
CA LEU A 49 2.81 -1.74 0.64
C LEU A 49 3.31 -0.92 1.81
N LEU A 50 2.59 0.15 2.13
CA LEU A 50 2.85 0.94 3.33
C LEU A 50 1.69 0.85 4.30
N LEU A 51 2.02 0.62 5.59
CA LEU A 51 1.09 0.83 6.69
C LEU A 51 1.48 2.17 7.29
N LEU A 52 0.60 3.13 7.25
CA LEU A 52 0.95 4.53 7.47
C LEU A 52 0.02 5.17 8.49
N ASP A 53 0.59 5.57 9.62
CA ASP A 53 -0.18 6.29 10.64
C ASP A 53 -0.46 7.72 10.16
N VAL A 54 -1.68 8.18 10.38
CA VAL A 54 -2.07 9.53 9.99
C VAL A 54 -1.48 10.56 10.94
N MET A 55 -1.52 10.27 12.26
CA MET A 55 -1.12 11.25 13.27
C MET A 55 0.33 11.05 13.69
N MET A 56 1.24 11.71 13.01
CA MET A 56 2.66 11.68 13.32
C MET A 56 3.24 13.08 13.20
N GLY A 57 4.13 13.42 14.10
CA GLY A 57 5.02 14.57 14.04
C GLY A 57 4.58 15.73 13.14
N GLU A 58 5.55 16.32 12.47
CA GLU A 58 5.30 17.50 11.63
C GLU A 58 4.64 17.14 10.29
N ILE A 59 5.03 16.04 9.70
CA ILE A 59 4.43 15.59 8.47
C ILE A 59 3.44 14.48 8.81
N SER A 60 2.16 14.74 8.56
CA SER A 60 1.12 13.73 8.80
C SER A 60 1.19 12.62 7.75
N GLY A 61 0.56 11.49 8.08
CA GLY A 61 0.47 10.40 7.12
C GLY A 61 -0.27 10.81 5.85
N PHE A 62 -1.30 11.63 5.97
CA PHE A 62 -2.01 12.14 4.81
C PHE A 62 -1.11 12.97 3.91
N LYS A 63 -0.27 13.82 4.50
CA LYS A 63 0.66 14.63 3.71
C LYS A 63 1.69 13.76 3.02
N MET A 64 2.23 12.78 3.73
CA MET A 64 3.17 11.85 3.12
C MET A 64 2.53 11.10 1.95
N ALA A 65 1.30 10.61 2.13
CA ALA A 65 0.58 9.92 1.06
C ALA A 65 0.39 10.83 -0.14
N SER A 66 0.06 12.09 0.09
CA SER A 66 -0.10 13.06 -0.99
C SER A 66 1.20 13.23 -1.76
N MET A 67 2.32 13.33 -1.05
CA MET A 67 3.63 13.45 -1.69
C MET A 67 3.95 12.22 -2.53
N MET A 68 3.63 11.04 -2.03
CA MET A 68 3.86 9.80 -2.76
C MET A 68 3.02 9.72 -4.03
N LYS A 69 1.77 10.17 -3.97
CA LYS A 69 0.88 10.11 -5.13
C LYS A 69 1.29 11.09 -6.23
N LYS A 70 2.03 12.12 -5.90
CA LYS A 70 2.54 13.06 -6.88
C LYS A 70 3.82 12.61 -7.57
N ASN A 71 4.46 11.59 -7.03
CA ASN A 71 5.70 11.05 -7.58
C ASN A 71 5.38 9.74 -8.31
N LYS A 72 5.65 9.69 -9.60
CA LYS A 72 5.28 8.53 -10.40
C LYS A 72 5.95 7.24 -9.95
N ASP A 73 7.11 7.34 -9.29
CA ASP A 73 7.82 6.16 -8.82
C ASP A 73 7.16 5.53 -7.58
N THR A 74 6.35 6.29 -6.86
CA THR A 74 5.68 5.81 -5.65
C THR A 74 4.16 5.85 -5.74
N ALA A 75 3.62 6.46 -6.77
CA ALA A 75 2.17 6.65 -6.88
C ALA A 75 1.39 5.33 -6.89
N GLY A 76 1.99 4.26 -7.37
CA GLY A 76 1.32 2.97 -7.47
C GLY A 76 1.44 2.10 -6.24
N ILE A 77 2.18 2.53 -5.22
CA ILE A 77 2.35 1.72 -4.01
C ILE A 77 1.07 1.79 -3.18
N PRO A 78 0.46 0.64 -2.85
CA PRO A 78 -0.75 0.66 -2.02
C PRO A 78 -0.46 1.13 -0.61
N ILE A 79 -1.39 1.89 -0.05
CA ILE A 79 -1.28 2.47 1.28
C ILE A 79 -2.49 2.07 2.10
N ILE A 80 -2.23 1.55 3.31
CA ILE A 80 -3.26 1.32 4.31
C ILE A 80 -2.98 2.30 5.44
N PHE A 81 -3.93 3.19 5.73
CA PHE A 81 -3.80 4.08 6.88
C PHE A 81 -4.20 3.36 8.15
N ILE A 82 -3.40 3.52 9.20
CA ILE A 82 -3.72 2.98 10.53
C ILE A 82 -3.65 4.16 11.48
N THR A 83 -4.77 4.50 12.12
CA THR A 83 -4.78 5.70 12.94
C THR A 83 -5.91 5.70 13.94
N ALA A 84 -5.74 6.50 15.01
CA ALA A 84 -6.80 6.77 15.95
C ALA A 84 -7.82 7.76 15.41
N LYS A 85 -7.49 8.46 14.31
CA LYS A 85 -8.43 9.34 13.65
C LYS A 85 -9.43 8.52 12.86
N ASP A 86 -10.66 8.53 13.35
CA ASP A 86 -11.70 7.60 12.90
C ASP A 86 -12.99 8.35 12.60
N THR A 87 -12.90 9.59 12.15
CA THR A 87 -14.09 10.32 11.74
C THR A 87 -14.38 10.05 10.29
N GLU A 88 -15.65 10.22 9.90
CA GLU A 88 -16.04 10.07 8.52
C GLU A 88 -15.22 10.94 7.59
N ASN A 89 -14.95 12.18 8.00
CA ASN A 89 -14.18 13.10 7.17
C ASN A 89 -12.75 12.62 6.95
N ASP A 90 -12.14 12.07 8.00
CA ASP A 90 -10.77 11.56 7.87
C ASP A 90 -10.71 10.33 6.99
N THR A 91 -11.71 9.47 7.07
CA THR A 91 -11.79 8.31 6.21
C THR A 91 -11.94 8.72 4.74
N ILE A 92 -12.82 9.68 4.48
CA ILE A 92 -13.01 10.20 3.12
C ILE A 92 -11.72 10.82 2.60
N THR A 93 -11.04 11.60 3.43
CA THR A 93 -9.76 12.20 3.04
C THR A 93 -8.74 11.13 2.66
N GLY A 94 -8.66 10.06 3.47
CA GLY A 94 -7.74 8.98 3.19
C GLY A 94 -8.00 8.32 1.84
N PHE A 95 -9.27 8.01 1.55
CA PHE A 95 -9.61 7.39 0.28
C PHE A 95 -9.45 8.35 -0.89
N ASN A 96 -9.71 9.64 -0.69
CA ASN A 96 -9.48 10.63 -1.73
C ASN A 96 -8.00 10.76 -2.09
N LEU A 97 -7.11 10.43 -1.16
CA LEU A 97 -5.69 10.40 -1.44
C LEU A 97 -5.24 9.09 -2.08
N GLY A 98 -6.19 8.21 -2.39
CA GLY A 98 -5.88 6.97 -3.07
C GLY A 98 -5.47 5.84 -2.15
N ALA A 99 -5.85 5.89 -0.88
CA ALA A 99 -5.59 4.79 0.05
C ALA A 99 -6.36 3.55 -0.38
N ASP A 100 -5.75 2.41 -0.17
CA ASP A 100 -6.36 1.13 -0.50
C ASP A 100 -7.20 0.58 0.65
N ASP A 101 -6.92 1.01 1.86
CA ASP A 101 -7.70 0.62 3.02
C ASP A 101 -7.42 1.58 4.18
N TYR A 102 -8.19 1.43 5.24
CA TYR A 102 -8.15 2.32 6.39
C TYR A 102 -8.50 1.50 7.64
N ILE A 103 -7.60 1.47 8.60
CA ILE A 103 -7.77 0.70 9.83
C ILE A 103 -7.76 1.66 11.01
N SER A 104 -8.79 1.56 11.86
CA SER A 104 -8.91 2.40 13.06
C SER A 104 -8.25 1.74 14.25
N LYS A 105 -7.55 2.53 15.06
CA LYS A 105 -7.05 2.08 16.36
C LYS A 105 -8.17 2.20 17.38
N PRO A 106 -8.29 1.26 18.30
CA PRO A 106 -7.50 0.04 18.45
C PRO A 106 -7.90 -1.02 17.42
N PHE A 107 -6.95 -1.84 17.02
CA PHE A 107 -7.19 -2.89 16.04
C PHE A 107 -6.61 -4.20 16.56
N SER A 108 -7.03 -5.32 15.97
CA SER A 108 -6.40 -6.59 16.24
C SER A 108 -5.30 -6.85 15.19
N LEU A 109 -4.28 -7.58 15.59
CA LEU A 109 -3.22 -7.95 14.65
C LEU A 109 -3.79 -8.80 13.52
N ARG A 110 -4.78 -9.62 13.83
CA ARG A 110 -5.44 -10.44 12.82
C ARG A 110 -6.08 -9.58 11.75
N GLU A 111 -6.73 -8.49 12.15
CA GLU A 111 -7.34 -7.57 11.20
C GLU A 111 -6.29 -6.96 10.27
N VAL A 112 -5.18 -6.51 10.83
CA VAL A 112 -4.11 -5.92 10.02
C VAL A 112 -3.59 -6.93 9.01
N ILE A 113 -3.29 -8.14 9.47
CA ILE A 113 -2.77 -9.19 8.60
C ILE A 113 -3.75 -9.51 7.48
N MET A 114 -5.03 -9.63 7.80
CA MET A 114 -6.04 -9.94 6.79
C MET A 114 -6.15 -8.84 5.74
N ARG A 115 -6.11 -7.58 6.17
CA ARG A 115 -6.21 -6.46 5.24
C ARG A 115 -4.96 -6.32 4.37
N VAL A 116 -3.79 -6.55 4.96
CA VAL A 116 -2.54 -6.55 4.20
C VAL A 116 -2.60 -7.59 3.09
N LYS A 117 -3.00 -8.81 3.45
CA LYS A 117 -3.11 -9.89 2.45
C LYS A 117 -4.11 -9.55 1.36
N ALA A 118 -5.24 -8.95 1.74
CA ALA A 118 -6.27 -8.61 0.77
C ALA A 118 -5.77 -7.54 -0.21
N VAL A 119 -5.09 -6.51 0.29
CA VAL A 119 -4.59 -5.44 -0.56
C VAL A 119 -3.50 -5.96 -1.51
N LEU A 120 -2.56 -6.74 -0.98
CA LEU A 120 -1.50 -7.30 -1.82
C LEU A 120 -2.06 -8.23 -2.89
N ARG A 121 -3.08 -8.99 -2.56
CA ARG A 121 -3.71 -9.89 -3.54
C ARG A 121 -4.40 -9.11 -4.64
N ARG A 122 -5.11 -8.03 -4.30
CA ARG A 122 -5.76 -7.19 -5.31
C ARG A 122 -4.75 -6.57 -6.26
N THR A 123 -3.64 -6.08 -5.71
CA THR A 123 -2.61 -5.46 -6.52
C THR A 123 -1.97 -6.47 -7.46
N ALA A 124 -1.70 -7.68 -6.97
CA ALA A 124 -1.13 -8.73 -7.81
C ALA A 124 -2.10 -9.13 -8.92
N ASN A 125 -3.40 -9.25 -8.61
CA ASN A 125 -4.40 -9.60 -9.60
C ASN A 125 -4.51 -8.56 -10.70
N VAL A 126 -4.45 -7.28 -10.33
CA VAL A 126 -4.50 -6.20 -11.32
C VAL A 126 -3.29 -6.28 -12.24
N GLN A 127 -2.11 -6.48 -11.69
CA GLN A 127 -0.90 -6.59 -12.48
C GLN A 127 -0.96 -7.79 -13.42
N THR A 128 -1.48 -8.91 -12.95
CA THR A 128 -1.62 -10.10 -13.77
C THR A 128 -2.57 -9.87 -14.93
N ARG A 129 -3.70 -9.22 -14.65
CA ARG A 129 -4.67 -8.91 -15.69
C ARG A 129 -4.09 -7.98 -16.75
N GLU A 130 -3.33 -7.01 -16.34
CA GLU A 130 -2.69 -6.10 -17.28
C GLU A 130 -1.70 -6.83 -18.17
N GLN A 131 -0.92 -7.72 -17.60
CA GLN A 131 0.03 -8.51 -18.37
C GLN A 131 -0.69 -9.42 -19.37
N GLU A 132 -1.76 -10.05 -18.94
CA GLU A 132 -2.55 -10.91 -19.82
C GLU A 132 -3.15 -10.13 -20.97
N GLN A 133 -3.65 -8.92 -20.69
CA GLN A 133 -4.20 -8.07 -21.74
C GLN A 133 -3.15 -7.67 -22.76
N LEU A 134 -1.97 -7.33 -22.30
CA LEU A 134 -0.89 -6.95 -23.21
C LEU A 134 -0.50 -8.11 -24.12
N GLN A 135 -0.43 -9.30 -23.57
CA GLN A 135 -0.14 -10.50 -24.37
C GLN A 135 -1.22 -10.75 -25.40
N TYR A 136 -2.47 -10.65 -24.98
CA TYR A 136 -3.60 -10.85 -25.86
C TYR A 136 -3.61 -9.85 -27.00
N LEU A 137 -3.41 -8.59 -26.70
CA LEU A 137 -3.38 -7.54 -27.72
C LEU A 137 -2.23 -7.73 -28.69
N SER A 138 -1.11 -8.21 -28.21
CA SER A 138 0.03 -8.50 -29.06
C SER A 138 -0.29 -9.60 -30.07
N LEU A 139 -0.96 -10.65 -29.61
CA LEU A 139 -1.36 -11.75 -30.48
C LEU A 139 -2.41 -11.30 -31.50
N ILE A 140 -3.37 -10.51 -31.06
CA ILE A 140 -4.40 -9.98 -31.96
C ILE A 140 -3.78 -9.11 -33.04
N HIS A 141 -2.84 -8.28 -32.67
CA HIS A 141 -2.20 -7.39 -33.61
C HIS A 141 -1.50 -8.17 -34.73
N ILE A 142 -0.98 -9.33 -34.40
CA ILE A 142 -0.29 -10.14 -35.39
C ILE A 142 -1.28 -10.87 -36.31
N SER A 143 -2.32 -11.46 -35.76
CA SER A 143 -3.20 -12.33 -36.51
C SER A 143 -4.48 -11.66 -37.01
N GLU A 144 -4.95 -10.64 -36.33
CA GLU A 144 -6.21 -9.96 -36.66
C GLU A 144 -6.09 -8.47 -36.48
N PRO A 145 -5.33 -7.83 -37.30
CA PRO A 145 -5.09 -6.40 -37.11
C PRO A 145 -6.33 -5.53 -37.24
N THR A 146 -7.33 -5.98 -37.96
CA THR A 146 -8.52 -5.17 -38.16
C THR A 146 -9.63 -5.46 -37.15
N ARG A 147 -9.48 -6.50 -36.41
CA ARG A 147 -10.52 -6.91 -35.49
C ARG A 147 -10.56 -5.98 -34.29
N ARG A 148 -11.74 -5.57 -33.92
CA ARG A 148 -11.92 -4.81 -32.73
C ARG A 148 -12.51 -5.62 -31.65
N THR A 149 -12.02 -5.46 -30.46
CA THR A 149 -12.55 -6.12 -29.30
C THR A 149 -13.64 -5.29 -28.71
N PRO A 150 -14.80 -5.83 -28.51
CA PRO A 150 -15.91 -5.09 -27.93
C PRO A 150 -15.63 -4.84 -26.54
N ILE A 151 -15.06 -4.49 -25.97
CA ILE A 151 -14.83 -4.14 -24.64
C ILE A 151 -14.24 -5.01 -23.83
#